data_3196f499bcf6310a66279d01c7202d69
#
_entry.id   3196f499bcf6310a66279d01c7202d69
#
_cell.length_a   1.000
_cell.length_b   1.000
_cell.length_c   1.000
_cell.angle_alpha   90.00
_cell.angle_beta   90.00
_cell.angle_gamma   90.00
#
_symmetry.space_group_name_H-M   'P 1'
#
loop_
_entity.id
_entity.type
_entity.pdbx_description
1 polymer ?
#
loop_
_entity_poly.entity_id
_entity_poly.type
_entity_poly.pdbx_seq_one_letter_code
_entity_poly.pdbx_strand_id
1 'polypeptide(L)'
;MRHIWGVAGNAGNGAAEAALETGKAWFIGVDSDQELTFSPDLAAITLTSGLKNIGNSLVWLFDEWDAGRTYWGQVVELGIAEGGVGIVTDKNYDKLASAETKAAVEAAQNAILNGEVVVDSALTNQELAVELRDSVRP
;
A
#
# COMPACT_ATOMS: atom_id res chain seq x y z
N MET A 1 11.96 -12.64 10.71
CA MET A 1 11.95 -11.22 11.10
C MET A 1 10.49 -10.73 11.02
N ARG A 2 10.07 -9.80 11.88
CA ARG A 2 8.70 -9.23 11.84
C ARG A 2 8.64 -8.12 10.79
N HIS A 3 7.42 -7.75 10.38
CA HIS A 3 7.18 -6.61 9.49
C HIS A 3 6.24 -5.63 10.18
N ILE A 4 6.51 -4.34 10.06
CA ILE A 4 5.68 -3.25 10.57
C ILE A 4 5.24 -2.41 9.37
N TRP A 5 3.94 -2.29 9.15
CA TRP A 5 3.38 -1.42 8.13
C TRP A 5 2.89 -0.12 8.75
N GLY A 6 3.51 0.98 8.35
CA GLY A 6 3.34 2.30 9.00
C GLY A 6 2.13 3.12 8.49
N VAL A 7 0.93 2.54 8.39
CA VAL A 7 -0.28 3.25 7.90
C VAL A 7 -0.81 4.21 8.96
N ALA A 8 -0.08 5.27 9.24
CA ALA A 8 -0.40 6.23 10.31
C ALA A 8 0.09 7.66 10.02
N GLY A 9 0.22 8.05 8.76
CA GLY A 9 0.78 9.35 8.41
C GLY A 9 2.15 9.58 9.07
N ASN A 10 2.38 10.77 9.60
CA ASN A 10 3.67 11.08 10.27
C ASN A 10 3.96 10.21 11.50
N ALA A 11 2.96 9.67 12.17
CA ALA A 11 3.17 8.74 13.29
C ALA A 11 3.82 7.42 12.84
N GLY A 12 3.65 7.04 11.57
CA GLY A 12 4.34 5.91 10.95
C GLY A 12 5.86 6.02 10.99
N ASN A 13 6.41 7.25 10.96
CA ASN A 13 7.85 7.48 11.05
C ASN A 13 8.41 7.02 12.41
N GLY A 14 7.66 7.27 13.51
CA GLY A 14 8.04 6.76 14.82
C GLY A 14 8.05 5.21 14.89
N ALA A 15 7.18 4.55 14.14
CA ALA A 15 7.22 3.09 14.02
C ALA A 15 8.44 2.59 13.23
N ALA A 16 8.87 3.34 12.21
CA ALA A 16 10.12 3.05 11.49
C ALA A 16 11.35 3.23 12.38
N GLU A 17 11.39 4.31 13.17
CA GLU A 17 12.46 4.56 14.15
C GLU A 17 12.54 3.43 15.18
N ALA A 18 11.40 3.01 15.75
CA ALA A 18 11.36 1.90 16.70
C ALA A 18 11.77 0.54 16.06
N ALA A 19 11.47 0.33 14.79
CA ALA A 19 11.92 -0.83 14.04
C ALA A 19 13.45 -0.83 13.89
N LEU A 20 14.03 0.32 13.56
CA LEU A 20 15.46 0.52 13.44
C LEU A 20 16.17 0.29 14.79
N GLU A 21 15.72 0.95 15.85
CA GLU A 21 16.31 0.85 17.19
C GLU A 21 16.31 -0.59 17.73
N THR A 22 15.24 -1.32 17.50
CA THR A 22 15.14 -2.70 17.99
C THR A 22 15.88 -3.71 17.12
N GLY A 23 16.12 -3.42 15.85
CA GLY A 23 16.73 -4.32 14.86
C GLY A 23 15.95 -5.62 14.63
N LYS A 24 14.65 -5.67 14.99
CA LYS A 24 13.83 -6.90 15.00
C LYS A 24 12.78 -6.95 13.91
N ALA A 25 12.60 -5.87 13.17
CA ALA A 25 11.56 -5.76 12.15
C ALA A 25 12.04 -5.03 10.91
N TRP A 26 11.51 -5.42 9.77
CA TRP A 26 11.50 -4.62 8.55
C TRP A 26 10.34 -3.63 8.60
N PHE A 27 10.53 -2.48 7.98
CA PHE A 27 9.49 -1.48 7.81
C PHE A 27 8.86 -1.58 6.41
N ILE A 28 7.56 -1.36 6.34
CA ILE A 28 6.80 -1.18 5.10
C ILE A 28 6.24 0.23 5.13
N GLY A 29 6.62 1.03 4.16
CA GLY A 29 6.18 2.42 4.02
C GLY A 29 4.75 2.54 3.46
N VAL A 30 4.26 3.78 3.38
CA VAL A 30 2.91 4.10 2.93
C VAL A 30 2.87 5.39 2.12
N ASP A 31 1.88 5.49 1.23
CA ASP A 31 1.55 6.61 0.33
C ASP A 31 2.59 6.86 -0.77
N SER A 32 3.86 6.97 -0.43
CA SER A 32 4.97 7.19 -1.36
C SER A 32 6.12 6.23 -1.09
N ASP A 33 7.09 6.18 -1.98
CA ASP A 33 8.32 5.41 -1.78
C ASP A 33 9.15 6.04 -0.65
N GLN A 34 8.98 5.54 0.58
CA GLN A 34 9.65 6.07 1.75
C GLN A 34 11.15 5.70 1.80
N GLU A 35 11.61 4.71 1.04
CA GLU A 35 13.04 4.47 0.88
C GLU A 35 13.78 5.68 0.29
N LEU A 36 13.10 6.48 -0.54
CA LEU A 36 13.66 7.69 -1.14
C LEU A 36 13.60 8.94 -0.23
N THR A 37 12.71 8.94 0.75
CA THR A 37 12.45 10.11 1.59
C THR A 37 13.02 10.01 3.00
N PHE A 38 13.32 8.81 3.45
CA PHE A 38 13.91 8.53 4.74
C PHE A 38 15.42 8.82 4.78
N SER A 39 15.97 8.94 6.01
CA SER A 39 17.40 8.90 6.23
C SER A 39 17.99 7.56 5.74
N PRO A 40 19.29 7.51 5.42
CA PRO A 40 19.92 6.27 4.93
C PRO A 40 19.69 5.06 5.85
N ASP A 41 19.68 5.26 7.16
CA ASP A 41 19.48 4.16 8.13
C ASP A 41 18.04 3.64 8.12
N LEU A 42 17.05 4.52 8.06
CA LEU A 42 15.63 4.16 7.93
C LEU A 42 15.33 3.55 6.56
N ALA A 43 15.92 4.12 5.51
CA ALA A 43 15.80 3.56 4.16
C ALA A 43 16.32 2.13 4.10
N ALA A 44 17.44 1.82 4.78
CA ALA A 44 18.04 0.49 4.78
C ALA A 44 17.15 -0.60 5.39
N ILE A 45 16.23 -0.26 6.28
CA ILE A 45 15.27 -1.18 6.89
C ILE A 45 13.88 -1.13 6.25
N THR A 46 13.67 -0.24 5.27
CA THR A 46 12.40 -0.15 4.53
C THR A 46 12.40 -1.16 3.41
N LEU A 47 11.61 -2.22 3.55
CA LEU A 47 11.55 -3.33 2.59
C LEU A 47 10.85 -2.92 1.29
N THR A 48 9.73 -2.23 1.42
CA THR A 48 8.88 -1.73 0.34
C THR A 48 7.98 -0.63 0.88
N SER A 49 7.18 -0.02 0.01
CA SER A 49 6.12 0.92 0.40
C SER A 49 4.85 0.62 -0.38
N GLY A 50 3.70 0.65 0.31
CA GLY A 50 2.40 0.74 -0.34
C GLY A 50 2.21 2.12 -0.94
N LEU A 51 1.92 2.19 -2.22
CA LEU A 51 1.83 3.42 -2.98
C LEU A 51 0.37 3.88 -3.14
N LYS A 52 0.15 5.18 -2.99
CA LYS A 52 -1.05 5.89 -3.41
C LYS A 52 -0.68 6.84 -4.55
N ASN A 53 -0.94 6.41 -5.77
CA ASN A 53 -0.48 7.07 -6.99
C ASN A 53 -1.43 8.21 -7.40
N ILE A 54 -1.43 9.31 -6.65
CA ILE A 54 -2.31 10.46 -6.90
C ILE A 54 -2.14 11.00 -8.33
N GLY A 55 -0.92 11.01 -8.87
CA GLY A 55 -0.66 11.41 -10.25
C GLY A 55 -1.45 10.58 -11.26
N ASN A 56 -1.47 9.26 -11.09
CA ASN A 56 -2.24 8.36 -11.96
C ASN A 56 -3.75 8.60 -11.85
N SER A 57 -4.25 8.94 -10.67
CA SER A 57 -5.66 9.28 -10.47
C SER A 57 -6.07 10.52 -11.26
N LEU A 58 -5.19 11.50 -11.36
CA LEU A 58 -5.43 12.69 -12.19
C LEU A 58 -5.40 12.37 -13.68
N VAL A 59 -4.42 11.58 -14.13
CA VAL A 59 -4.34 11.13 -15.53
C VAL A 59 -5.59 10.34 -15.89
N TRP A 60 -5.99 9.38 -15.06
CA TRP A 60 -7.22 8.62 -15.24
C TRP A 60 -8.45 9.52 -15.38
N LEU A 61 -8.58 10.56 -14.54
CA LEU A 61 -9.72 11.49 -14.62
C LEU A 61 -9.75 12.27 -15.94
N PHE A 62 -8.59 12.68 -16.45
CA PHE A 62 -8.50 13.36 -17.73
C PHE A 62 -8.84 12.42 -18.91
N ASP A 63 -8.36 11.18 -18.87
CA ASP A 63 -8.65 10.18 -19.89
C ASP A 63 -10.17 9.87 -19.93
N GLU A 64 -10.81 9.78 -18.77
CA GLU A 64 -12.25 9.59 -18.66
C GLU A 64 -13.02 10.79 -19.23
N TRP A 65 -12.56 12.00 -18.93
CA TRP A 65 -13.18 13.22 -19.46
C TRP A 65 -13.03 13.29 -20.99
N ASP A 66 -11.87 13.04 -21.54
CA ASP A 66 -11.65 13.00 -22.98
C ASP A 66 -12.52 11.92 -23.67
N ALA A 67 -12.81 10.83 -22.97
CA ALA A 67 -13.75 9.81 -23.41
C ALA A 67 -15.24 10.19 -23.23
N GLY A 68 -15.53 11.42 -22.75
CA GLY A 68 -16.89 11.93 -22.54
C GLY A 68 -17.56 11.43 -21.26
N ARG A 69 -16.83 10.80 -20.35
CA ARG A 69 -17.34 10.34 -19.05
C ARG A 69 -17.01 11.37 -17.97
N THR A 70 -17.98 11.63 -17.08
CA THR A 70 -17.81 12.58 -15.98
C THR A 70 -18.31 12.00 -14.67
N TYR A 71 -17.63 12.36 -13.58
CA TYR A 71 -17.87 11.82 -12.24
C TYR A 71 -18.18 12.92 -11.21
N TRP A 72 -18.82 14.01 -11.65
CA TRP A 72 -19.14 15.14 -10.77
C TRP A 72 -20.02 14.73 -9.59
N GLY A 73 -19.57 15.03 -8.39
CA GLY A 73 -20.28 14.70 -7.16
C GLY A 73 -20.26 13.20 -6.78
N GLN A 74 -19.44 12.41 -7.46
CA GLN A 74 -19.29 10.98 -7.18
C GLN A 74 -17.98 10.71 -6.41
N VAL A 75 -17.98 9.64 -5.62
CA VAL A 75 -16.77 9.02 -5.06
C VAL A 75 -16.39 7.86 -5.97
N VAL A 76 -15.18 7.90 -6.49
CA VAL A 76 -14.65 6.85 -7.37
C VAL A 76 -13.47 6.18 -6.65
N GLU A 77 -13.52 4.88 -6.48
CA GLU A 77 -12.41 4.10 -5.95
C GLU A 77 -11.52 3.64 -7.10
N LEU A 78 -10.24 4.01 -7.04
CA LEU A 78 -9.23 3.62 -8.03
C LEU A 78 -8.28 2.61 -7.40
N GLY A 79 -8.29 1.41 -7.92
CA GLY A 79 -7.52 0.28 -7.41
C GLY A 79 -6.20 0.05 -8.17
N ILE A 80 -5.78 -1.21 -8.17
CA ILE A 80 -4.58 -1.68 -8.88
C ILE A 80 -4.80 -1.59 -10.40
N ALA A 81 -6.02 -1.87 -10.88
CA ALA A 81 -6.35 -1.88 -12.30
C ALA A 81 -6.15 -0.50 -12.95
N GLU A 82 -6.50 0.56 -12.25
CA GLU A 82 -6.33 1.95 -12.68
C GLU A 82 -4.94 2.52 -12.34
N GLY A 83 -4.11 1.73 -11.68
CA GLY A 83 -2.81 2.17 -11.18
C GLY A 83 -2.91 3.21 -10.05
N GLY A 84 -4.07 3.33 -9.40
CA GLY A 84 -4.32 4.26 -8.28
C GLY A 84 -3.55 3.86 -7.03
N VAL A 85 -3.30 2.57 -6.84
CA VAL A 85 -2.49 2.01 -5.76
C VAL A 85 -1.49 0.98 -6.30
N GLY A 86 -0.46 0.67 -5.51
CA GLY A 86 0.54 -0.32 -5.85
C GLY A 86 1.54 -0.53 -4.72
N ILE A 87 2.65 -1.19 -5.03
CA ILE A 87 3.80 -1.34 -4.14
C ILE A 87 5.10 -1.03 -4.87
N VAL A 88 6.13 -0.63 -4.13
CA VAL A 88 7.50 -0.54 -4.65
C VAL A 88 8.06 -1.94 -4.83
N THR A 89 8.52 -2.28 -6.05
CA THR A 89 9.02 -3.62 -6.38
C THR A 89 10.49 -3.65 -6.77
N ASP A 90 11.14 -2.50 -6.81
CA ASP A 90 12.58 -2.35 -7.06
C ASP A 90 13.39 -2.19 -5.75
N LYS A 91 14.63 -1.74 -5.83
CA LYS A 91 15.51 -1.39 -4.70
C LYS A 91 15.59 -2.48 -3.61
N ASN A 92 15.20 -2.17 -2.38
CA ASN A 92 15.27 -3.12 -1.26
C ASN A 92 14.32 -4.30 -1.44
N TYR A 93 13.13 -4.08 -1.97
CA TYR A 93 12.22 -5.18 -2.26
C TYR A 93 12.86 -6.19 -3.21
N ASP A 94 13.45 -5.72 -4.31
CA ASP A 94 14.09 -6.62 -5.27
C ASP A 94 15.28 -7.38 -4.67
N LYS A 95 16.05 -6.74 -3.81
CA LYS A 95 17.24 -7.32 -3.17
C LYS A 95 16.92 -8.28 -2.03
N LEU A 96 15.89 -7.98 -1.23
CA LEU A 96 15.66 -8.61 0.07
C LEU A 96 14.47 -9.58 0.09
N ALA A 97 13.46 -9.35 -0.76
CA ALA A 97 12.32 -10.25 -0.85
C ALA A 97 12.72 -11.56 -1.55
N SER A 98 12.34 -12.68 -0.95
CA SER A 98 12.59 -14.00 -1.54
C SER A 98 11.78 -14.18 -2.84
N ALA A 99 12.23 -15.07 -3.72
CA ALA A 99 11.48 -15.40 -4.93
C ALA A 99 10.05 -15.90 -4.62
N GLU A 100 9.89 -16.64 -3.53
CA GLU A 100 8.59 -17.10 -3.05
C GLU A 100 7.69 -15.92 -2.63
N THR A 101 8.23 -14.93 -1.91
CA THR A 101 7.51 -13.72 -1.52
C THR A 101 7.08 -12.92 -2.75
N LYS A 102 7.99 -12.72 -3.71
CA LYS A 102 7.69 -12.01 -4.96
C LYS A 102 6.56 -12.70 -5.74
N ALA A 103 6.64 -14.02 -5.88
CA ALA A 103 5.61 -14.82 -6.55
C ALA A 103 4.26 -14.76 -5.83
N ALA A 104 4.25 -14.79 -4.50
CA ALA A 104 3.02 -14.67 -3.71
C ALA A 104 2.37 -13.30 -3.84
N VAL A 105 3.17 -12.22 -3.87
CA VAL A 105 2.68 -10.85 -4.09
C VAL A 105 2.10 -10.71 -5.50
N GLU A 106 2.78 -11.21 -6.52
CA GLU A 106 2.30 -11.20 -7.89
C GLU A 106 0.99 -11.99 -8.04
N ALA A 107 0.91 -13.18 -7.42
CA ALA A 107 -0.32 -13.98 -7.42
C ALA A 107 -1.47 -13.25 -6.74
N ALA A 108 -1.23 -12.57 -5.62
CA ALA A 108 -2.26 -11.79 -4.92
C ALA A 108 -2.75 -10.60 -5.77
N GLN A 109 -1.83 -9.89 -6.44
CA GLN A 109 -2.20 -8.81 -7.37
C GLN A 109 -3.07 -9.33 -8.53
N ASN A 110 -2.67 -10.44 -9.14
CA ASN A 110 -3.41 -11.05 -10.24
C ASN A 110 -4.80 -11.53 -9.79
N ALA A 111 -4.92 -12.11 -8.60
CA ALA A 111 -6.20 -12.54 -8.04
C ALA A 111 -7.17 -11.36 -7.86
N ILE A 112 -6.67 -10.20 -7.41
CA ILE A 112 -7.48 -8.97 -7.32
C ILE A 112 -7.87 -8.47 -8.72
N LEU A 113 -6.92 -8.39 -9.65
CA LEU A 113 -7.16 -7.93 -11.02
C LEU A 113 -8.16 -8.80 -11.78
N ASN A 114 -8.14 -10.11 -11.52
CA ASN A 114 -9.07 -11.08 -12.13
C ASN A 114 -10.44 -11.14 -11.40
N GLY A 115 -10.62 -10.41 -10.30
CA GLY A 115 -11.85 -10.45 -9.49
C GLY A 115 -12.03 -11.73 -8.67
N GLU A 116 -10.97 -12.54 -8.53
CA GLU A 116 -10.97 -13.76 -7.69
C GLU A 116 -10.95 -13.39 -6.20
N VAL A 117 -10.37 -12.24 -5.89
CA VAL A 117 -10.33 -11.63 -4.55
C VAL A 117 -10.94 -10.24 -4.64
N VAL A 118 -11.97 -10.01 -3.83
CA VAL A 118 -12.57 -8.68 -3.62
C VAL A 118 -12.03 -8.14 -2.31
N VAL A 119 -11.42 -6.95 -2.36
CA VAL A 119 -10.92 -6.28 -1.15
C VAL A 119 -12.08 -5.55 -0.48
N ASP A 120 -12.37 -5.91 0.77
CA ASP A 120 -13.39 -5.22 1.56
C ASP A 120 -12.99 -3.78 1.87
N SER A 121 -13.97 -2.88 1.80
CA SER A 121 -13.80 -1.47 2.15
C SER A 121 -14.59 -1.13 3.41
N ALA A 122 -13.93 -0.52 4.39
CA ALA A 122 -14.60 0.01 5.58
C ALA A 122 -15.60 1.14 5.26
N LEU A 123 -15.52 1.74 4.07
CA LEU A 123 -16.47 2.76 3.60
C LEU A 123 -17.80 2.13 3.16
N THR A 124 -17.75 0.90 2.64
CA THR A 124 -18.93 0.18 2.13
C THR A 124 -19.41 -0.89 3.08
N ASN A 125 -18.54 -1.42 3.96
CA ASN A 125 -18.86 -2.48 4.93
C ASN A 125 -18.34 -2.12 6.32
N GLN A 126 -19.01 -1.17 6.98
CA GLN A 126 -18.62 -0.68 8.30
C GLN A 126 -18.80 -1.74 9.41
N GLU A 127 -19.80 -2.60 9.31
CA GLU A 127 -20.05 -3.65 10.32
C GLU A 127 -18.89 -4.64 10.35
N LEU A 128 -18.43 -5.14 9.19
CA LEU A 128 -17.27 -6.01 9.09
C LEU A 128 -15.99 -5.33 9.61
N ALA A 129 -15.81 -4.05 9.30
CA ALA A 129 -14.65 -3.29 9.77
C ALA A 129 -14.61 -3.18 11.31
N VAL A 130 -15.77 -2.98 11.94
CA VAL A 130 -15.91 -2.95 13.42
C VAL A 130 -15.63 -4.33 14.01
N GLU A 131 -16.21 -5.38 13.46
CA GLU A 131 -16.01 -6.76 13.91
C GLU A 131 -14.53 -7.16 13.84
N LEU A 132 -13.87 -6.93 12.70
CA LEU A 132 -12.45 -7.23 12.53
C LEU A 132 -11.58 -6.41 13.49
N ARG A 133 -11.85 -5.13 13.65
CA ARG A 133 -11.14 -4.28 14.61
C ARG A 133 -11.26 -4.84 16.03
N ASP A 134 -12.46 -5.23 16.44
CA ASP A 134 -12.70 -5.68 17.80
C ASP A 134 -12.15 -7.09 18.05
N SER A 135 -12.03 -7.92 17.01
CA SER A 135 -11.41 -9.25 17.07
C SER A 135 -9.90 -9.23 17.31
N VAL A 136 -9.21 -8.15 16.92
CA VAL A 136 -7.75 -8.00 17.07
C VAL A 136 -7.33 -7.07 18.21
N ARG A 137 -8.28 -6.50 18.94
CA ARG A 137 -7.97 -5.72 20.14
C ARG A 137 -7.51 -6.64 21.26
N PRO A 138 -6.41 -6.26 21.96
CA PRO A 138 -5.92 -6.99 23.11
C PRO A 138 -6.90 -6.94 24.30
#